data_fd80bfb15be4b1d43e906d867eefc3ff
#
_entry.id   fd80bfb15be4b1d43e906d867eefc3ff
#
_cell.length_a   1.000
_cell.length_b   1.000
_cell.length_c   1.000
_cell.angle_alpha   90.00
_cell.angle_beta   90.00
_cell.angle_gamma   90.00
#
_symmetry.space_group_name_H-M   'P 1'
#
loop_
_entity.id
_entity.type
_entity.pdbx_description
1 polymer ?
#
loop_
_entity_poly.entity_id
_entity_poly.type
_entity_poly.pdbx_seq_one_letter_code
_entity_poly.pdbx_strand_id
1 'polypeptide(L)'
;QLLEEGNSACKLDPFPPLHPGPRDISLAEIGAAAGIFEGIRNAVGDKMEVGIGTHGQLTTYSAIRVANALEEYQPFWFEEPVSPENVDEMARVAAHTSIPIASGERLVTKYEFAELIEKQAAQIIQMDVGQCGGILEAKKIAAIAETHYAMIAPHMYCGPVIASAAIQIDTCSPNFLIQEANQGPLHKMIFKEPLAFENGFIIPPTGPGLGVELDMDVVSAHLVE
;
A
#
# COMPACT_ATOMS: atom_id res chain seq x y z
N GLN A 1 -7.82 -18.49 6.46
CA GLN A 1 -7.64 -17.68 7.68
C GLN A 1 -8.05 -16.22 7.41
N LEU A 2 -7.35 -15.43 6.53
CA LEU A 2 -7.69 -14.01 6.29
C LEU A 2 -9.16 -13.78 5.91
N LEU A 3 -9.74 -14.65 5.05
CA LEU A 3 -11.16 -14.59 4.71
C LEU A 3 -12.06 -14.88 5.90
N GLU A 4 -11.68 -15.81 6.77
CA GLU A 4 -12.44 -16.14 8.00
C GLU A 4 -12.39 -14.99 9.01
N GLU A 5 -11.32 -14.18 8.99
CA GLU A 5 -11.17 -12.96 9.77
C GLU A 5 -11.91 -11.76 9.15
N GLY A 6 -12.57 -11.95 8.01
CA GLY A 6 -13.36 -10.93 7.32
C GLY A 6 -12.56 -10.05 6.35
N ASN A 7 -11.26 -10.30 6.15
CA ASN A 7 -10.46 -9.48 5.24
C ASN A 7 -10.89 -9.69 3.78
N SER A 8 -11.01 -8.60 3.03
CA SER A 8 -11.39 -8.60 1.61
C SER A 8 -10.19 -8.52 0.66
N ALA A 9 -9.01 -8.21 1.17
CA ALA A 9 -7.79 -8.11 0.39
C ALA A 9 -6.55 -8.56 1.16
N CYS A 10 -5.52 -8.97 0.43
CA CYS A 10 -4.19 -9.19 0.96
C CYS A 10 -3.12 -8.71 -0.04
N LYS A 11 -1.93 -8.45 0.46
CA LYS A 11 -0.76 -8.11 -0.34
C LYS A 11 0.38 -9.06 0.02
N LEU A 12 1.16 -9.46 -0.96
CA LEU A 12 2.35 -10.26 -0.77
C LEU A 12 3.43 -9.88 -1.76
N ASP A 13 4.69 -10.11 -1.36
CA ASP A 13 5.84 -10.07 -2.27
C ASP A 13 6.09 -11.50 -2.77
N PRO A 14 5.87 -11.78 -4.08
CA PRO A 14 6.05 -13.12 -4.62
C PRO A 14 7.52 -13.45 -4.96
N PHE A 15 8.44 -12.52 -4.71
CA PHE A 15 9.85 -12.65 -5.04
C PHE A 15 10.71 -12.89 -3.80
N PRO A 16 11.92 -13.52 -3.95
CA PRO A 16 12.85 -13.69 -2.84
C PRO A 16 13.29 -12.36 -2.24
N PRO A 17 13.89 -12.39 -1.03
CA PRO A 17 14.19 -11.19 -0.24
C PRO A 17 14.82 -10.08 -1.04
N LEU A 18 14.44 -8.86 -0.67
CA LEU A 18 14.91 -7.61 -1.25
C LEU A 18 16.42 -7.61 -1.50
N HIS A 19 16.79 -7.34 -2.75
CA HIS A 19 18.16 -7.07 -3.14
C HIS A 19 18.37 -5.58 -3.35
N PRO A 20 19.55 -5.04 -3.07
CA PRO A 20 19.83 -3.64 -3.38
C PRO A 20 19.83 -3.43 -4.90
N GLY A 21 19.12 -2.37 -5.32
CA GLY A 21 19.07 -1.90 -6.70
C GLY A 21 18.13 -2.69 -7.62
N PRO A 22 17.85 -2.14 -8.80
CA PRO A 22 17.01 -2.83 -9.77
C PRO A 22 17.71 -4.10 -10.30
N ARG A 23 16.95 -5.19 -10.38
CA ARG A 23 17.44 -6.48 -10.88
C ARG A 23 16.54 -7.06 -11.95
N ASP A 24 17.12 -7.86 -12.81
CA ASP A 24 16.39 -8.68 -13.75
C ASP A 24 15.86 -9.95 -13.08
N ILE A 25 14.70 -10.37 -13.56
CA ILE A 25 13.99 -11.56 -13.08
C ILE A 25 14.12 -12.68 -14.12
N SER A 26 14.49 -13.85 -13.67
CA SER A 26 14.55 -15.07 -14.49
C SER A 26 13.16 -15.63 -14.81
N LEU A 27 13.06 -16.43 -15.87
CA LEU A 27 11.79 -17.13 -16.19
C LEU A 27 11.35 -18.06 -15.06
N ALA A 28 12.30 -18.63 -14.32
CA ALA A 28 11.98 -19.52 -13.19
C ALA A 28 11.34 -18.74 -12.03
N GLU A 29 11.83 -17.53 -11.73
CA GLU A 29 11.24 -16.66 -10.70
C GLU A 29 9.86 -16.16 -11.12
N ILE A 30 9.67 -15.79 -12.39
CA ILE A 30 8.35 -15.42 -12.92
C ILE A 30 7.37 -16.59 -12.79
N GLY A 31 7.80 -17.81 -13.19
CA GLY A 31 6.99 -19.01 -13.06
C GLY A 31 6.63 -19.34 -11.61
N ALA A 32 7.57 -19.15 -10.68
CA ALA A 32 7.30 -19.33 -9.24
C ALA A 32 6.27 -18.32 -8.73
N ALA A 33 6.39 -17.04 -9.11
CA ALA A 33 5.42 -16.01 -8.76
C ALA A 33 4.02 -16.33 -9.31
N ALA A 34 3.94 -16.74 -10.59
CA ALA A 34 2.68 -17.18 -11.20
C ALA A 34 2.04 -18.36 -10.45
N GLY A 35 2.84 -19.37 -10.06
CA GLY A 35 2.35 -20.50 -9.27
C GLY A 35 1.83 -20.10 -7.89
N ILE A 36 2.40 -19.07 -7.25
CA ILE A 36 1.88 -18.52 -5.98
C ILE A 36 0.51 -17.89 -6.22
N PHE A 37 0.35 -17.03 -7.24
CA PHE A 37 -0.92 -16.37 -7.57
C PHE A 37 -1.99 -17.39 -8.00
N GLU A 38 -1.65 -18.38 -8.81
CA GLU A 38 -2.54 -19.50 -9.16
C GLU A 38 -3.03 -20.22 -7.90
N GLY A 39 -2.11 -20.57 -6.98
CA GLY A 39 -2.47 -21.23 -5.72
C GLY A 39 -3.41 -20.40 -4.86
N ILE A 40 -3.17 -19.09 -4.76
CA ILE A 40 -4.04 -18.18 -4.01
C ILE A 40 -5.42 -18.10 -4.68
N ARG A 41 -5.49 -17.86 -6.01
CA ARG A 41 -6.77 -17.78 -6.74
C ARG A 41 -7.57 -19.08 -6.66
N ASN A 42 -6.92 -20.23 -6.71
CA ASN A 42 -7.58 -21.52 -6.49
C ASN A 42 -8.16 -21.66 -5.09
N ALA A 43 -7.51 -21.07 -4.07
CA ALA A 43 -7.97 -21.14 -2.70
C ALA A 43 -9.09 -20.15 -2.37
N VAL A 44 -9.01 -18.91 -2.90
CA VAL A 44 -9.94 -17.82 -2.50
C VAL A 44 -10.93 -17.43 -3.62
N GLY A 45 -10.69 -17.81 -4.87
CA GLY A 45 -11.51 -17.42 -6.01
C GLY A 45 -11.56 -15.90 -6.18
N ASP A 46 -12.76 -15.37 -6.32
CA ASP A 46 -13.08 -13.94 -6.42
C ASP A 46 -13.44 -13.27 -5.08
N LYS A 47 -13.28 -14.01 -3.97
CA LYS A 47 -13.68 -13.53 -2.63
C LYS A 47 -12.63 -12.63 -1.96
N MET A 48 -11.44 -12.53 -2.54
CA MET A 48 -10.35 -11.73 -1.98
C MET A 48 -9.55 -11.07 -3.10
N GLU A 49 -9.29 -9.79 -2.94
CA GLU A 49 -8.35 -9.07 -3.78
C GLU A 49 -6.90 -9.40 -3.37
N VAL A 50 -6.00 -9.49 -4.35
CA VAL A 50 -4.60 -9.89 -4.11
C VAL A 50 -3.66 -8.91 -4.78
N GLY A 51 -2.97 -8.09 -3.97
CA GLY A 51 -1.95 -7.14 -4.43
C GLY A 51 -0.56 -7.75 -4.55
N ILE A 52 0.20 -7.30 -5.53
CA ILE A 52 1.64 -7.59 -5.67
C ILE A 52 2.42 -6.46 -5.00
N GLY A 53 3.31 -6.78 -4.07
CA GLY A 53 4.28 -5.86 -3.47
C GLY A 53 5.69 -6.19 -3.93
N THR A 54 6.46 -5.21 -4.40
CA THR A 54 7.83 -5.45 -4.90
C THR A 54 8.88 -4.43 -4.45
N HIS A 55 8.51 -3.36 -3.79
CA HIS A 55 9.42 -2.36 -3.21
C HIS A 55 10.47 -1.80 -4.17
N GLY A 56 10.11 -1.61 -5.45
CA GLY A 56 10.99 -1.00 -6.45
C GLY A 56 12.21 -1.82 -6.87
N GLN A 57 12.18 -3.14 -6.69
CA GLN A 57 13.37 -3.98 -6.89
C GLN A 57 13.61 -4.44 -8.34
N LEU A 58 12.69 -4.17 -9.27
CA LEU A 58 12.80 -4.68 -10.64
C LEU A 58 13.31 -3.62 -11.62
N THR A 59 13.96 -4.09 -12.70
CA THR A 59 14.13 -3.26 -13.89
C THR A 59 12.79 -3.10 -14.60
N THR A 60 12.61 -2.02 -15.35
CA THR A 60 11.38 -1.77 -16.15
C THR A 60 11.03 -2.95 -17.05
N TYR A 61 12.05 -3.54 -17.70
CA TYR A 61 11.86 -4.70 -18.56
C TYR A 61 11.34 -5.92 -17.78
N SER A 62 11.92 -6.21 -16.62
CA SER A 62 11.47 -7.30 -15.77
C SER A 62 10.09 -7.06 -15.18
N ALA A 63 9.78 -5.83 -14.76
CA ALA A 63 8.47 -5.45 -14.25
C ALA A 63 7.36 -5.69 -15.29
N ILE A 64 7.58 -5.29 -16.56
CA ILE A 64 6.62 -5.53 -17.63
C ILE A 64 6.42 -7.03 -17.89
N ARG A 65 7.47 -7.84 -17.86
CA ARG A 65 7.38 -9.29 -18.01
C ARG A 65 6.60 -9.95 -16.88
N VAL A 66 6.85 -9.52 -15.65
CA VAL A 66 6.12 -9.97 -14.46
C VAL A 66 4.64 -9.60 -14.57
N ALA A 67 4.34 -8.34 -14.88
CA ALA A 67 2.97 -7.87 -15.04
C ALA A 67 2.23 -8.74 -16.07
N ASN A 68 2.79 -8.91 -17.28
CA ASN A 68 2.17 -9.71 -18.33
C ASN A 68 1.94 -11.18 -17.93
N ALA A 69 2.85 -11.76 -17.13
CA ALA A 69 2.71 -13.14 -16.66
C ALA A 69 1.68 -13.32 -15.55
N LEU A 70 1.44 -12.26 -14.77
CA LEU A 70 0.50 -12.31 -13.63
C LEU A 70 -0.89 -11.75 -13.98
N GLU A 71 -1.05 -11.10 -15.13
CA GLU A 71 -2.29 -10.43 -15.52
C GLU A 71 -3.49 -11.38 -15.60
N GLU A 72 -3.28 -12.64 -15.97
CA GLU A 72 -4.32 -13.67 -16.00
C GLU A 72 -4.94 -13.98 -14.63
N TYR A 73 -4.19 -13.73 -13.54
CA TYR A 73 -4.66 -13.91 -12.16
C TYR A 73 -5.35 -12.66 -11.61
N GLN A 74 -5.48 -11.60 -12.39
CA GLN A 74 -6.13 -10.34 -12.04
C GLN A 74 -5.67 -9.78 -10.70
N PRO A 75 -4.38 -9.42 -10.53
CA PRO A 75 -3.91 -8.77 -9.31
C PRO A 75 -4.64 -7.45 -9.09
N PHE A 76 -4.92 -7.13 -7.83
CA PHE A 76 -5.59 -5.89 -7.43
C PHE A 76 -4.76 -4.65 -7.76
N TRP A 77 -3.44 -4.77 -7.56
CA TRP A 77 -2.44 -3.80 -8.03
C TRP A 77 -1.05 -4.44 -8.16
N PHE A 78 -0.15 -3.73 -8.79
CA PHE A 78 1.28 -3.99 -8.79
C PHE A 78 1.99 -2.81 -8.12
N GLU A 79 2.43 -3.00 -6.88
CA GLU A 79 3.02 -1.97 -6.04
C GLU A 79 4.51 -1.83 -6.33
N GLU A 80 4.94 -0.59 -6.56
CA GLU A 80 6.33 -0.20 -6.84
C GLU A 80 7.09 -1.22 -7.71
N PRO A 81 6.62 -1.52 -8.92
CA PRO A 81 7.31 -2.48 -9.79
C PRO A 81 8.75 -2.08 -10.10
N VAL A 82 9.00 -0.79 -10.17
CA VAL A 82 10.33 -0.17 -10.32
C VAL A 82 10.53 0.90 -9.25
N SER A 83 11.77 1.34 -9.07
CA SER A 83 12.07 2.39 -8.08
C SER A 83 11.34 3.70 -8.39
N PRO A 84 10.69 4.35 -7.41
CA PRO A 84 9.87 5.54 -7.64
C PRO A 84 10.69 6.79 -7.99
N GLU A 85 12.02 6.77 -7.84
CA GLU A 85 12.90 7.88 -8.22
C GLU A 85 12.86 8.17 -9.72
N ASN A 86 12.45 7.22 -10.55
CA ASN A 86 12.27 7.42 -11.99
C ASN A 86 10.81 7.22 -12.38
N VAL A 87 10.05 8.30 -12.29
CA VAL A 87 8.61 8.30 -12.58
C VAL A 87 8.32 7.95 -14.05
N ASP A 88 9.20 8.31 -14.98
CA ASP A 88 9.03 7.98 -16.41
C ASP A 88 9.11 6.46 -16.66
N GLU A 89 10.00 5.77 -15.96
CA GLU A 89 10.07 4.31 -16.06
C GLU A 89 8.89 3.63 -15.36
N MET A 90 8.38 4.19 -14.27
CA MET A 90 7.13 3.72 -13.64
C MET A 90 5.94 3.90 -14.60
N ALA A 91 5.81 5.06 -15.24
CA ALA A 91 4.77 5.32 -16.25
C ALA A 91 4.88 4.37 -17.43
N ARG A 92 6.11 4.01 -17.83
CA ARG A 92 6.34 3.03 -18.87
C ARG A 92 5.83 1.64 -18.49
N VAL A 93 6.02 1.20 -17.23
CA VAL A 93 5.40 -0.06 -16.76
C VAL A 93 3.88 0.05 -16.82
N ALA A 94 3.31 1.12 -16.26
CA ALA A 94 1.87 1.36 -16.24
C ALA A 94 1.24 1.30 -17.65
N ALA A 95 1.94 1.83 -18.67
CA ALA A 95 1.47 1.80 -20.06
C ALA A 95 1.50 0.40 -20.73
N HIS A 96 2.09 -0.61 -20.09
CA HIS A 96 2.29 -1.94 -20.68
C HIS A 96 1.57 -3.06 -19.93
N THR A 97 0.64 -2.73 -19.05
CA THR A 97 -0.19 -3.71 -18.33
C THR A 97 -1.58 -3.15 -18.03
N SER A 98 -2.56 -4.02 -17.88
CA SER A 98 -3.88 -3.67 -17.35
C SER A 98 -3.95 -3.72 -15.83
N ILE A 99 -2.92 -4.25 -15.15
CA ILE A 99 -2.85 -4.26 -13.69
C ILE A 99 -2.61 -2.82 -13.21
N PRO A 100 -3.44 -2.25 -12.34
CA PRO A 100 -3.20 -0.93 -11.79
C PRO A 100 -1.85 -0.86 -11.07
N ILE A 101 -1.08 0.19 -11.30
CA ILE A 101 0.15 0.43 -10.55
C ILE A 101 -0.19 1.19 -9.27
N ALA A 102 0.36 0.73 -8.15
CA ALA A 102 0.30 1.40 -6.87
C ALA A 102 1.69 1.91 -6.48
N SER A 103 1.78 3.14 -5.97
CA SER A 103 3.05 3.73 -5.52
C SER A 103 2.81 4.93 -4.62
N GLY A 104 3.83 5.29 -3.82
CA GLY A 104 3.81 6.51 -3.03
C GLY A 104 4.40 6.41 -1.64
N GLU A 105 4.68 5.23 -1.12
CA GLU A 105 5.19 5.04 0.24
C GLU A 105 6.51 5.77 0.52
N ARG A 106 7.33 5.96 -0.51
CA ARG A 106 8.64 6.63 -0.43
C ARG A 106 8.64 8.07 -0.93
N LEU A 107 7.52 8.56 -1.45
CA LEU A 107 7.42 9.92 -1.95
C LEU A 107 7.11 10.92 -0.83
N VAL A 108 7.63 12.14 -0.99
CA VAL A 108 7.43 13.23 -0.05
C VAL A 108 6.77 14.42 -0.75
N THR A 109 5.88 15.09 -0.05
CA THR A 109 5.13 16.25 -0.49
C THR A 109 4.28 16.07 -1.76
N LYS A 110 3.26 16.86 -1.89
CA LYS A 110 2.36 16.88 -3.06
C LYS A 110 3.06 17.11 -4.40
N TYR A 111 4.28 17.64 -4.42
CA TYR A 111 4.97 17.95 -5.66
C TYR A 111 5.46 16.68 -6.36
N GLU A 112 6.03 15.73 -5.62
CA GLU A 112 6.40 14.43 -6.17
C GLU A 112 5.18 13.60 -6.54
N PHE A 113 4.13 13.64 -5.72
CA PHE A 113 2.87 12.98 -6.05
C PHE A 113 2.17 13.58 -7.27
N ALA A 114 2.23 14.90 -7.46
CA ALA A 114 1.70 15.53 -8.66
C ALA A 114 2.39 15.00 -9.92
N GLU A 115 3.73 14.89 -9.91
CA GLU A 115 4.48 14.33 -11.03
C GLU A 115 4.09 12.87 -11.31
N LEU A 116 4.01 12.03 -10.27
CA LEU A 116 3.59 10.64 -10.38
C LEU A 116 2.21 10.52 -11.04
N ILE A 117 1.26 11.33 -10.60
CA ILE A 117 -0.14 11.29 -11.04
C ILE A 117 -0.29 11.88 -12.46
N GLU A 118 0.32 13.04 -12.73
CA GLU A 118 0.25 13.70 -14.04
C GLU A 118 0.87 12.84 -15.16
N LYS A 119 1.93 12.09 -14.85
CA LYS A 119 2.55 11.13 -15.78
C LYS A 119 1.78 9.81 -15.88
N GLN A 120 0.68 9.65 -15.15
CA GLN A 120 -0.11 8.41 -15.10
C GLN A 120 0.74 7.18 -14.69
N ALA A 121 1.75 7.41 -13.87
CA ALA A 121 2.68 6.37 -13.43
C ALA A 121 2.06 5.45 -12.36
N ALA A 122 1.03 5.91 -11.64
CA ALA A 122 0.26 5.11 -10.72
C ALA A 122 -1.24 5.51 -10.74
N GLN A 123 -2.11 4.54 -10.54
CA GLN A 123 -3.56 4.67 -10.46
C GLN A 123 -4.05 4.54 -9.02
N ILE A 124 -3.20 4.00 -8.14
CA ILE A 124 -3.45 3.85 -6.71
C ILE A 124 -2.31 4.53 -5.97
N ILE A 125 -2.65 5.54 -5.18
CA ILE A 125 -1.69 6.42 -4.51
C ILE A 125 -1.54 5.99 -3.06
N GLN A 126 -0.35 5.53 -2.70
CA GLN A 126 -0.04 4.96 -1.40
C GLN A 126 0.80 5.92 -0.54
N MET A 127 0.32 7.15 -0.36
CA MET A 127 1.02 8.10 0.50
C MET A 127 1.08 7.59 1.94
N ASP A 128 2.26 7.66 2.55
CA ASP A 128 2.43 7.49 3.99
C ASP A 128 2.25 8.84 4.69
N VAL A 129 1.28 8.95 5.57
CA VAL A 129 0.94 10.22 6.26
C VAL A 129 2.11 10.72 7.12
N GLY A 130 2.94 9.81 7.62
CA GLY A 130 4.13 10.17 8.41
C GLY A 130 5.30 10.66 7.57
N GLN A 131 5.35 10.32 6.27
CA GLN A 131 6.44 10.67 5.36
C GLN A 131 6.08 11.78 4.38
N CYS A 132 4.87 11.78 3.85
CA CYS A 132 4.44 12.73 2.81
C CYS A 132 4.32 14.18 3.26
N GLY A 133 4.40 14.46 4.58
CA GLY A 133 4.31 15.80 5.15
C GLY A 133 3.10 16.03 6.07
N GLY A 134 2.50 14.94 6.57
CA GLY A 134 1.41 14.97 7.55
C GLY A 134 0.02 15.08 6.93
N ILE A 135 -0.97 15.20 7.79
CA ILE A 135 -2.41 15.14 7.44
C ILE A 135 -2.80 16.15 6.35
N LEU A 136 -2.35 17.40 6.49
CA LEU A 136 -2.72 18.45 5.54
C LEU A 136 -2.13 18.19 4.14
N GLU A 137 -0.91 17.70 4.09
CA GLU A 137 -0.27 17.38 2.81
C GLU A 137 -0.89 16.12 2.18
N ALA A 138 -1.15 15.07 2.97
CA ALA A 138 -1.87 13.88 2.53
C ALA A 138 -3.26 14.22 1.94
N LYS A 139 -3.99 15.16 2.57
CA LYS A 139 -5.29 15.61 2.05
C LYS A 139 -5.19 16.33 0.70
N LYS A 140 -4.12 17.12 0.48
CA LYS A 140 -3.85 17.74 -0.82
C LYS A 140 -3.49 16.71 -1.88
N ILE A 141 -2.69 15.70 -1.52
CA ILE A 141 -2.33 14.59 -2.40
C ILE A 141 -3.60 13.83 -2.82
N ALA A 142 -4.46 13.48 -1.86
CA ALA A 142 -5.74 12.83 -2.15
C ALA A 142 -6.61 13.64 -3.10
N ALA A 143 -6.66 14.97 -2.94
CA ALA A 143 -7.42 15.86 -3.82
C ALA A 143 -6.83 15.97 -5.24
N ILE A 144 -5.50 15.93 -5.38
CA ILE A 144 -4.85 15.85 -6.71
C ILE A 144 -5.20 14.52 -7.37
N ALA A 145 -5.07 13.41 -6.65
CA ALA A 145 -5.40 12.07 -7.14
C ALA A 145 -6.87 11.99 -7.62
N GLU A 146 -7.81 12.55 -6.86
CA GLU A 146 -9.23 12.59 -7.20
C GLU A 146 -9.48 13.24 -8.57
N THR A 147 -8.78 14.34 -8.89
CA THR A 147 -8.95 15.03 -10.19
C THR A 147 -8.46 14.20 -11.40
N HIS A 148 -7.68 13.17 -11.16
CA HIS A 148 -7.17 12.24 -12.17
C HIS A 148 -7.82 10.85 -12.11
N TYR A 149 -8.91 10.72 -11.35
CA TYR A 149 -9.61 9.44 -11.10
C TYR A 149 -8.70 8.36 -10.48
N ALA A 150 -7.62 8.77 -9.80
CA ALA A 150 -6.78 7.88 -9.03
C ALA A 150 -7.34 7.69 -7.61
N MET A 151 -7.28 6.46 -7.14
CA MET A 151 -7.71 6.09 -5.79
C MET A 151 -6.56 6.28 -4.79
N ILE A 152 -6.89 6.40 -3.52
CA ILE A 152 -5.89 6.35 -2.45
C ILE A 152 -5.98 5.05 -1.66
N ALA A 153 -4.85 4.49 -1.31
CA ALA A 153 -4.68 3.35 -0.41
C ALA A 153 -3.47 3.62 0.49
N PRO A 154 -3.60 4.42 1.56
CA PRO A 154 -2.46 4.90 2.31
C PRO A 154 -1.58 3.77 2.84
N HIS A 155 -0.27 3.91 2.61
CA HIS A 155 0.75 3.02 3.16
C HIS A 155 0.76 3.09 4.68
N MET A 156 0.94 1.93 5.34
CA MET A 156 0.94 1.84 6.79
C MET A 156 1.92 0.78 7.30
N TYR A 157 3.19 1.11 7.29
CA TYR A 157 4.25 0.34 7.97
C TYR A 157 4.91 1.14 9.10
N CYS A 158 4.33 2.27 9.46
CA CYS A 158 4.74 3.15 10.55
C CYS A 158 4.07 2.78 11.88
N GLY A 159 4.27 3.61 12.89
CA GLY A 159 3.67 3.37 14.19
C GLY A 159 2.16 3.65 14.24
N PRO A 160 1.48 3.21 15.30
CA PRO A 160 0.02 3.26 15.42
C PRO A 160 -0.57 4.69 15.43
N VAL A 161 0.21 5.70 15.81
CA VAL A 161 -0.22 7.11 15.72
C VAL A 161 -0.41 7.53 14.26
N ILE A 162 0.50 7.11 13.37
CA ILE A 162 0.38 7.36 11.93
C ILE A 162 -0.81 6.59 11.35
N ALA A 163 -1.06 5.35 11.79
CA ALA A 163 -2.25 4.59 11.42
C ALA A 163 -3.53 5.37 11.75
N SER A 164 -3.61 5.94 12.95
CA SER A 164 -4.77 6.75 13.35
C SER A 164 -4.95 8.00 12.49
N ALA A 165 -3.84 8.62 12.05
CA ALA A 165 -3.89 9.77 11.14
C ALA A 165 -4.33 9.37 9.73
N ALA A 166 -3.86 8.23 9.20
CA ALA A 166 -4.27 7.70 7.91
C ALA A 166 -5.77 7.41 7.87
N ILE A 167 -6.30 6.76 8.91
CA ILE A 167 -7.75 6.48 9.04
C ILE A 167 -8.60 7.77 8.97
N GLN A 168 -8.12 8.89 9.53
CA GLN A 168 -8.85 10.16 9.41
C GLN A 168 -8.82 10.72 7.97
N ILE A 169 -7.75 10.49 7.23
CA ILE A 169 -7.68 10.84 5.80
C ILE A 169 -8.65 9.97 5.00
N ASP A 170 -8.70 8.67 5.28
CA ASP A 170 -9.57 7.71 4.60
C ASP A 170 -11.04 8.12 4.71
N THR A 171 -11.48 8.45 5.93
CA THR A 171 -12.88 8.81 6.19
C THR A 171 -13.34 10.09 5.54
N CYS A 172 -12.41 10.99 5.14
CA CYS A 172 -12.73 12.27 4.53
C CYS A 172 -12.30 12.38 3.06
N SER A 173 -11.91 11.27 2.43
CA SER A 173 -11.46 11.24 1.04
C SER A 173 -12.39 10.41 0.16
N PRO A 174 -13.13 11.04 -0.79
CA PRO A 174 -14.11 10.33 -1.62
C PRO A 174 -13.49 9.23 -2.49
N ASN A 175 -12.21 9.37 -2.82
CA ASN A 175 -11.43 8.42 -3.61
C ASN A 175 -10.63 7.41 -2.76
N PHE A 176 -11.06 7.16 -1.53
CA PHE A 176 -10.49 6.09 -0.70
C PHE A 176 -10.85 4.71 -1.25
N LEU A 177 -9.86 3.84 -1.38
CA LEU A 177 -10.01 2.47 -1.87
C LEU A 177 -9.96 1.45 -0.73
N ILE A 178 -8.83 1.42 -0.02
CA ILE A 178 -8.56 0.47 1.06
C ILE A 178 -7.42 1.00 1.94
N GLN A 179 -7.39 0.57 3.22
CA GLN A 179 -6.31 0.89 4.14
C GLN A 179 -5.42 -0.32 4.38
N GLU A 180 -4.12 -0.16 4.19
CA GLU A 180 -3.15 -1.13 4.68
C GLU A 180 -3.18 -1.18 6.20
N ALA A 181 -3.27 -2.39 6.78
CA ALA A 181 -3.43 -2.57 8.21
C ALA A 181 -2.29 -3.41 8.80
N ASN A 182 -1.59 -2.83 9.77
CA ASN A 182 -0.62 -3.54 10.59
C ASN A 182 -1.16 -3.65 12.03
N GLN A 183 -1.33 -4.88 12.50
CA GLN A 183 -1.87 -5.18 13.84
C GLN A 183 -0.84 -5.84 14.76
N GLY A 184 0.42 -5.47 14.66
CA GLY A 184 1.46 -5.96 15.55
C GLY A 184 1.16 -5.68 17.03
N PRO A 185 1.84 -6.36 17.97
CA PRO A 185 1.57 -6.21 19.40
C PRO A 185 1.64 -4.76 19.89
N LEU A 186 2.63 -3.99 19.43
CA LEU A 186 2.78 -2.59 19.81
C LEU A 186 1.59 -1.73 19.37
N HIS A 187 1.02 -2.00 18.17
CA HIS A 187 -0.15 -1.29 17.68
C HIS A 187 -1.37 -1.46 18.58
N LYS A 188 -1.48 -2.62 19.24
CA LYS A 188 -2.58 -2.91 20.17
C LYS A 188 -2.35 -2.35 21.58
N MET A 189 -1.09 -2.24 21.99
CA MET A 189 -0.73 -1.90 23.38
C MET A 189 -0.54 -0.39 23.63
N ILE A 190 -0.14 0.36 22.59
CA ILE A 190 0.28 1.77 22.76
C ILE A 190 -0.88 2.73 23.05
N PHE A 191 -2.10 2.33 22.76
CA PHE A 191 -3.30 3.11 23.07
C PHE A 191 -4.00 2.55 24.31
N LYS A 192 -4.61 3.42 25.11
CA LYS A 192 -5.49 3.00 26.20
C LYS A 192 -6.65 2.15 25.69
N GLU A 193 -7.21 2.52 24.54
CA GLU A 193 -8.19 1.76 23.81
C GLU A 193 -7.66 1.51 22.39
N PRO A 194 -7.36 0.27 22.01
CA PRO A 194 -6.83 -0.04 20.69
C PRO A 194 -7.85 0.26 19.58
N LEU A 195 -7.36 0.49 18.36
CA LEU A 195 -8.23 0.61 17.19
C LEU A 195 -9.10 -0.63 17.05
N ALA A 196 -10.39 -0.44 16.86
CA ALA A 196 -11.34 -1.53 16.69
C ALA A 196 -11.31 -2.06 15.23
N PHE A 197 -11.30 -3.38 15.12
CA PHE A 197 -11.42 -4.10 13.85
C PHE A 197 -12.63 -5.00 13.91
N GLU A 198 -13.56 -4.82 12.99
CA GLU A 198 -14.80 -5.58 12.93
C GLU A 198 -15.07 -6.06 11.50
N ASN A 199 -15.14 -7.37 11.31
CA ASN A 199 -15.47 -8.00 10.02
C ASN A 199 -14.60 -7.48 8.84
N GLY A 200 -13.31 -7.32 9.06
CA GLY A 200 -12.36 -6.82 8.06
C GLY A 200 -12.33 -5.29 7.89
N PHE A 201 -13.07 -4.56 8.70
CA PHE A 201 -13.08 -3.09 8.69
C PHE A 201 -12.40 -2.52 9.93
N ILE A 202 -11.68 -1.42 9.74
CA ILE A 202 -11.23 -0.57 10.83
C ILE A 202 -12.37 0.38 11.16
N ILE A 203 -12.76 0.45 12.44
CA ILE A 203 -13.77 1.39 12.89
C ILE A 203 -13.09 2.73 13.22
N PRO A 204 -13.38 3.80 12.49
CA PRO A 204 -12.73 5.09 12.73
C PRO A 204 -13.05 5.62 14.12
N PRO A 205 -12.03 6.01 14.92
CA PRO A 205 -12.28 6.59 16.22
C PRO A 205 -12.90 7.98 16.10
N THR A 206 -13.86 8.30 16.98
CA THR A 206 -14.65 9.54 16.93
C THR A 206 -14.30 10.56 18.00
N GLY A 207 -13.28 10.31 18.82
CA GLY A 207 -12.81 11.23 19.85
C GLY A 207 -12.12 12.48 19.28
N PRO A 208 -11.76 13.46 20.12
CA PRO A 208 -11.05 14.65 19.67
C PRO A 208 -9.68 14.35 19.07
N GLY A 209 -9.23 15.16 18.12
CA GLY A 209 -7.95 15.00 17.43
C GLY A 209 -7.95 13.77 16.52
N LEU A 210 -7.02 12.83 16.74
CA LEU A 210 -6.98 11.54 16.05
C LEU A 210 -7.98 10.51 16.61
N GLY A 211 -8.69 10.86 17.69
CA GLY A 211 -9.66 9.99 18.34
C GLY A 211 -9.05 8.89 19.22
N VAL A 212 -7.76 8.94 19.48
CA VAL A 212 -7.02 7.95 20.26
C VAL A 212 -6.25 8.62 21.41
N GLU A 213 -5.99 7.88 22.48
CA GLU A 213 -5.20 8.32 23.63
C GLU A 213 -4.06 7.34 23.90
N LEU A 214 -2.84 7.86 24.01
CA LEU A 214 -1.65 7.04 24.27
C LEU A 214 -1.65 6.52 25.73
N ASP A 215 -1.28 5.26 25.89
CA ASP A 215 -0.87 4.71 27.18
C ASP A 215 0.59 5.13 27.46
N MET A 216 0.77 6.12 28.29
CA MET A 216 2.09 6.71 28.56
C MET A 216 3.01 5.77 29.35
N ASP A 217 2.49 4.79 30.06
CA ASP A 217 3.31 3.78 30.74
C ASP A 217 3.92 2.84 29.70
N VAL A 218 3.14 2.42 28.70
CA VAL A 218 3.64 1.63 27.58
C VAL A 218 4.64 2.43 26.73
N VAL A 219 4.32 3.68 26.41
CA VAL A 219 5.25 4.58 25.67
C VAL A 219 6.57 4.68 26.40
N SER A 220 6.55 4.97 27.71
CA SER A 220 7.77 5.15 28.50
C SER A 220 8.61 3.88 28.60
N ALA A 221 7.96 2.70 28.63
CA ALA A 221 8.65 1.41 28.66
C ALA A 221 9.34 1.04 27.32
N HIS A 222 8.99 1.71 26.21
CA HIS A 222 9.53 1.45 24.87
C HIS A 222 10.34 2.62 24.31
N LEU A 223 10.69 3.60 25.12
CA LEU A 223 11.63 4.64 24.69
C LEU A 223 12.99 4.04 24.39
N VAL A 224 13.56 4.44 23.27
CA VAL A 224 14.95 4.15 22.89
C VAL A 224 15.82 5.36 23.28
N GLU A 225 17.01 5.09 23.81
CA GLU A 225 18.00 6.13 24.15
C GLU A 225 18.65 6.73 22.89
#